data_3772ddcf242548711ddab3c62f696efa
#
_entry.id   3772ddcf242548711ddab3c62f696efa
#
_cell.length_a   1.000
_cell.length_b   1.000
_cell.length_c   1.000
_cell.angle_alpha   90.00
_cell.angle_beta   90.00
_cell.angle_gamma   90.00
#
_symmetry.space_group_name_H-M   'P 1'
#
loop_
_entity.id
_entity.type
_entity.pdbx_description
1 polymer ?
#
loop_
_entity_poly.entity_id
_entity_poly.type
_entity_poly.pdbx_seq_one_letter_code
_entity_poly.pdbx_strand_id
1 'polypeptide(L)'
;MALCVKEAGKSLPDSIAEFLGAQMQRLAENSNGQLTFTLIWTLLLSLWTANGAVKMLFYGINVAYHEVEKRNIVRYNLLCMGFTVGGLMAVLVSSGLVVGVPVVVKLFGLEEEWGLFAPLRWPILLVGYVAALTLIYRLAPCREKARWRWLTPGAIFAAVVSVTLSFVFSWYLNNFVRTDSYGPLAAIMGFLLWTWLSVQVILMGAALNAEIEHQTAVDTTTGKAKPIGERGAKVADGVGARRKNPAALAYTQRQAAAVAQRLRARRRQRG
;
A
#
# COMPACT_ATOMS: atom_id res chain seq x y z
N MET A 1 -32.51 -4.58 -14.86
CA MET A 1 -31.40 -3.63 -14.82
C MET A 1 -31.82 -2.25 -14.32
N ALA A 2 -32.94 -1.68 -14.77
CA ALA A 2 -33.46 -0.38 -14.30
C ALA A 2 -33.87 -0.32 -12.81
N LEU A 3 -34.31 -1.42 -12.20
CA LEU A 3 -34.67 -1.52 -10.78
C LEU A 3 -33.44 -1.46 -9.84
N CYS A 4 -32.29 -2.06 -10.22
CA CYS A 4 -31.05 -1.98 -9.43
C CYS A 4 -30.47 -0.56 -9.40
N VAL A 5 -30.60 0.20 -10.49
CA VAL A 5 -30.12 1.60 -10.56
C VAL A 5 -30.98 2.52 -9.68
N LYS A 6 -32.27 2.24 -9.57
CA LYS A 6 -33.23 3.05 -8.78
C LYS A 6 -33.07 2.86 -7.26
N GLU A 7 -32.60 1.69 -6.81
CA GLU A 7 -32.35 1.45 -5.38
C GLU A 7 -30.94 1.88 -4.94
N ALA A 8 -29.95 1.75 -5.82
CA ALA A 8 -28.62 2.31 -5.58
C ALA A 8 -28.62 3.85 -5.51
N GLY A 9 -29.56 4.50 -6.20
CA GLY A 9 -29.74 5.95 -6.17
C GLY A 9 -30.23 6.53 -4.84
N LYS A 10 -30.76 5.70 -3.92
CA LYS A 10 -31.19 6.18 -2.60
C LYS A 10 -30.06 6.39 -1.59
N SER A 11 -28.88 5.85 -1.86
CA SER A 11 -27.68 5.97 -0.99
C SER A 11 -26.60 6.87 -1.58
N LEU A 12 -26.77 7.34 -2.81
CA LEU A 12 -25.86 8.26 -3.48
C LEU A 12 -26.49 9.65 -3.57
N PRO A 13 -25.73 10.75 -3.43
CA PRO A 13 -26.20 12.09 -3.74
C PRO A 13 -26.80 12.12 -5.16
N ASP A 14 -27.95 12.78 -5.31
CA ASP A 14 -28.71 12.80 -6.58
C ASP A 14 -27.87 13.23 -7.78
N SER A 15 -26.92 14.15 -7.57
CA SER A 15 -25.96 14.60 -8.57
C SER A 15 -25.02 13.49 -9.10
N ILE A 16 -24.65 12.53 -8.26
CA ILE A 16 -23.80 11.40 -8.66
C ILE A 16 -24.63 10.34 -9.38
N ALA A 17 -25.85 10.08 -8.90
CA ALA A 17 -26.76 9.13 -9.54
C ALA A 17 -27.16 9.61 -10.94
N GLU A 18 -27.41 10.91 -11.11
CA GLU A 18 -27.72 11.53 -12.38
C GLU A 18 -26.53 11.54 -13.36
N PHE A 19 -25.33 11.88 -12.85
CA PHE A 19 -24.10 11.79 -13.63
C PHE A 19 -23.80 10.37 -14.12
N LEU A 20 -23.90 9.38 -13.24
CA LEU A 20 -23.69 7.97 -13.60
C LEU A 20 -24.75 7.47 -14.58
N GLY A 21 -26.03 7.86 -14.36
CA GLY A 21 -27.14 7.54 -15.26
C GLY A 21 -26.91 8.10 -16.67
N ALA A 22 -26.52 9.37 -16.77
CA ALA A 22 -26.19 10.02 -18.05
C ALA A 22 -24.98 9.37 -18.74
N GLN A 23 -23.95 8.95 -18.00
CA GLN A 23 -22.84 8.22 -18.58
C GLN A 23 -23.23 6.83 -19.07
N MET A 24 -24.03 6.10 -18.31
CA MET A 24 -24.54 4.78 -18.71
C MET A 24 -25.42 4.87 -19.97
N GLN A 25 -26.25 5.91 -20.05
CA GLN A 25 -27.11 6.13 -21.21
C GLN A 25 -26.29 6.46 -22.47
N ARG A 26 -25.29 7.32 -22.37
CA ARG A 26 -24.32 7.60 -23.45
C ARG A 26 -23.56 6.35 -23.91
N LEU A 27 -23.19 5.47 -22.98
CA LEU A 27 -22.55 4.20 -23.28
C LEU A 27 -23.48 3.21 -23.98
N ALA A 28 -24.78 3.21 -23.64
CA ALA A 28 -25.79 2.34 -24.24
C ALA A 28 -26.21 2.80 -25.65
N GLU A 29 -26.26 4.11 -25.90
CA GLU A 29 -26.66 4.67 -27.20
C GLU A 29 -25.57 4.54 -28.28
N ASN A 30 -24.29 4.42 -27.90
CA ASN A 30 -23.15 4.33 -28.82
C ASN A 30 -22.60 2.89 -28.96
N SER A 31 -23.42 1.92 -29.32
CA SER A 31 -23.03 0.50 -29.43
C SER A 31 -22.17 0.14 -30.67
N ASN A 32 -21.37 1.05 -31.17
CA ASN A 32 -20.49 0.81 -32.32
C ASN A 32 -19.08 0.35 -31.88
N GLY A 33 -18.41 -0.49 -32.68
CA GLY A 33 -17.08 -1.06 -32.40
C GLY A 33 -15.99 -0.04 -32.04
N GLN A 34 -16.15 1.24 -32.37
CA GLN A 34 -15.29 2.34 -31.94
C GLN A 34 -15.32 2.55 -30.42
N LEU A 35 -16.47 2.31 -29.76
CA LEU A 35 -16.60 2.45 -28.32
C LEU A 35 -15.77 1.40 -27.59
N THR A 36 -15.80 0.16 -28.07
CA THR A 36 -15.03 -0.96 -27.49
C THR A 36 -13.53 -0.69 -27.58
N PHE A 37 -13.06 -0.18 -28.72
CA PHE A 37 -11.66 0.17 -28.92
C PHE A 37 -11.23 1.32 -27.97
N THR A 38 -12.06 2.37 -27.86
CA THR A 38 -11.81 3.51 -26.99
C THR A 38 -11.78 3.08 -25.51
N LEU A 39 -12.69 2.22 -25.08
CA LEU A 39 -12.72 1.69 -23.70
C LEU A 39 -11.46 0.87 -23.39
N ILE A 40 -11.05 -0.03 -24.28
CA ILE A 40 -9.84 -0.84 -24.08
C ILE A 40 -8.61 0.07 -24.00
N TRP A 41 -8.49 1.05 -24.90
CA TRP A 41 -7.37 1.98 -24.92
C TRP A 41 -7.31 2.84 -23.65
N THR A 42 -8.46 3.35 -23.21
CA THR A 42 -8.57 4.15 -21.97
C THR A 42 -8.21 3.32 -20.74
N LEU A 43 -8.66 2.06 -20.66
CA LEU A 43 -8.29 1.14 -19.58
C LEU A 43 -6.80 0.85 -19.55
N LEU A 44 -6.19 0.60 -20.71
CA LEU A 44 -4.74 0.35 -20.80
C LEU A 44 -3.94 1.60 -20.39
N LEU A 45 -4.36 2.78 -20.82
CA LEU A 45 -3.72 4.04 -20.45
C LEU A 45 -3.87 4.33 -18.94
N SER A 46 -5.05 4.09 -18.39
CA SER A 46 -5.31 4.23 -16.95
C SER A 46 -4.45 3.28 -16.12
N LEU A 47 -4.34 2.03 -16.56
CA LEU A 47 -3.51 1.02 -15.90
C LEU A 47 -2.01 1.40 -15.97
N TRP A 48 -1.57 1.92 -17.11
CA TRP A 48 -0.21 2.43 -17.28
C TRP A 48 0.09 3.58 -16.33
N THR A 49 -0.83 4.55 -16.21
CA THR A 49 -0.70 5.70 -15.31
C THR A 49 -0.70 5.26 -13.85
N ALA A 50 -1.61 4.36 -13.46
CA ALA A 50 -1.66 3.80 -12.12
C ALA A 50 -0.37 3.04 -11.74
N ASN A 51 0.22 2.30 -12.71
CA ASN A 51 1.52 1.64 -12.52
C ASN A 51 2.65 2.65 -12.25
N GLY A 52 2.58 3.86 -12.81
CA GLY A 52 3.50 4.95 -12.50
C GLY A 52 3.47 5.36 -11.03
N ALA A 53 2.28 5.48 -10.44
CA ALA A 53 2.11 5.78 -9.01
C ALA A 53 2.69 4.68 -8.10
N VAL A 54 2.47 3.40 -8.45
CA VAL A 54 3.05 2.26 -7.70
C VAL A 54 4.58 2.28 -7.77
N LYS A 55 5.17 2.64 -8.90
CA LYS A 55 6.64 2.79 -9.02
C LYS A 55 7.19 3.86 -8.10
N MET A 56 6.51 5.01 -8.00
CA MET A 56 6.91 6.09 -7.08
C MET A 56 6.79 5.66 -5.62
N LEU A 57 5.74 4.92 -5.25
CA LEU A 57 5.62 4.34 -3.91
C LEU A 57 6.78 3.37 -3.61
N PHE A 58 7.12 2.48 -4.54
CA PHE A 58 8.23 1.54 -4.39
C PHE A 58 9.57 2.23 -4.28
N TYR A 59 9.78 3.30 -5.04
CA TYR A 59 10.95 4.15 -4.91
C TYR A 59 11.05 4.76 -3.51
N GLY A 60 9.95 5.34 -2.99
CA GLY A 60 9.90 5.87 -1.63
C GLY A 60 10.20 4.82 -0.55
N ILE A 61 9.68 3.60 -0.71
CA ILE A 61 9.97 2.49 0.20
C ILE A 61 11.45 2.07 0.10
N ASN A 62 12.03 1.98 -1.10
CA ASN A 62 13.46 1.71 -1.26
C ASN A 62 14.32 2.76 -0.54
N VAL A 63 13.96 4.03 -0.63
CA VAL A 63 14.64 5.12 0.10
C VAL A 63 14.52 4.91 1.62
N ALA A 64 13.33 4.56 2.13
CA ALA A 64 13.12 4.29 3.55
C ALA A 64 13.98 3.13 4.09
N TYR A 65 14.25 2.12 3.26
CA TYR A 65 15.14 1.00 3.58
C TYR A 65 16.60 1.23 3.18
N HIS A 66 16.97 2.44 2.74
CA HIS A 66 18.32 2.78 2.24
C HIS A 66 18.81 1.88 1.09
N GLU A 67 17.89 1.29 0.34
CA GLU A 67 18.21 0.41 -0.79
C GLU A 67 18.16 1.15 -2.12
N VAL A 68 18.92 0.64 -3.08
CA VAL A 68 18.90 1.12 -4.48
C VAL A 68 18.29 0.03 -5.34
N GLU A 69 17.44 0.42 -6.28
CA GLU A 69 16.82 -0.53 -7.20
C GLU A 69 17.87 -1.18 -8.11
N LYS A 70 18.04 -2.49 -8.00
CA LYS A 70 19.01 -3.32 -8.75
C LYS A 70 18.32 -4.35 -9.65
N ARG A 71 16.98 -4.40 -9.62
CA ARG A 71 16.21 -5.34 -10.43
C ARG A 71 16.29 -4.95 -11.90
N ASN A 72 16.24 -5.95 -12.79
CA ASN A 72 16.07 -5.69 -14.22
C ASN A 72 14.75 -4.92 -14.45
N ILE A 73 14.76 -3.95 -15.36
CA ILE A 73 13.62 -3.09 -15.71
C ILE A 73 12.35 -3.92 -15.98
N VAL A 74 12.47 -5.06 -16.66
CA VAL A 74 11.33 -5.95 -16.96
C VAL A 74 10.75 -6.53 -15.67
N ARG A 75 11.58 -7.06 -14.76
CA ARG A 75 11.14 -7.62 -13.48
C ARG A 75 10.51 -6.56 -12.58
N TYR A 76 11.10 -5.37 -12.56
CA TYR A 76 10.56 -4.24 -11.79
C TYR A 76 9.19 -3.81 -12.30
N ASN A 77 9.05 -3.63 -13.64
CA ASN A 77 7.77 -3.28 -14.26
C ASN A 77 6.70 -4.35 -14.01
N LEU A 78 7.04 -5.62 -14.16
CA LEU A 78 6.10 -6.74 -13.92
C LEU A 78 5.65 -6.78 -12.47
N LEU A 79 6.56 -6.56 -11.52
CA LEU A 79 6.23 -6.49 -10.10
C LEU A 79 5.28 -5.32 -9.81
N CYS A 80 5.59 -4.11 -10.29
CA CYS A 80 4.74 -2.93 -10.11
C CYS A 80 3.36 -3.14 -10.76
N MET A 81 3.29 -3.76 -11.95
CA MET A 81 2.04 -4.08 -12.61
C MET A 81 1.21 -5.09 -11.81
N GLY A 82 1.86 -6.12 -11.24
CA GLY A 82 1.22 -7.07 -10.34
C GLY A 82 0.59 -6.40 -9.13
N PHE A 83 1.29 -5.44 -8.52
CA PHE A 83 0.74 -4.63 -7.40
C PHE A 83 -0.35 -3.67 -7.85
N THR A 84 -0.27 -3.11 -9.05
CA THR A 84 -1.32 -2.26 -9.61
C THR A 84 -2.61 -3.05 -9.81
N VAL A 85 -2.54 -4.20 -10.47
CA VAL A 85 -3.69 -5.08 -10.69
C VAL A 85 -4.20 -5.64 -9.35
N GLY A 86 -3.30 -6.11 -8.49
CA GLY A 86 -3.65 -6.61 -7.15
C GLY A 86 -4.33 -5.54 -6.29
N GLY A 87 -3.86 -4.29 -6.35
CA GLY A 87 -4.47 -3.16 -5.66
C GLY A 87 -5.88 -2.85 -6.19
N LEU A 88 -6.07 -2.85 -7.51
CA LEU A 88 -7.40 -2.68 -8.12
C LEU A 88 -8.35 -3.80 -7.70
N MET A 89 -7.89 -5.05 -7.72
CA MET A 89 -8.69 -6.19 -7.25
C MET A 89 -9.02 -6.07 -5.76
N ALA A 90 -8.10 -5.62 -4.92
CA ALA A 90 -8.35 -5.38 -3.50
C ALA A 90 -9.41 -4.29 -3.29
N VAL A 91 -9.39 -3.21 -4.07
CA VAL A 91 -10.43 -2.17 -4.05
C VAL A 91 -11.78 -2.73 -4.48
N LEU A 92 -11.84 -3.53 -5.55
CA LEU A 92 -13.09 -4.15 -6.01
C LEU A 92 -13.67 -5.11 -4.95
N VAL A 93 -12.83 -5.96 -4.38
CA VAL A 93 -13.25 -6.91 -3.33
C VAL A 93 -13.72 -6.17 -2.07
N SER A 94 -12.99 -5.16 -1.62
CA SER A 94 -13.38 -4.36 -0.44
C SER A 94 -14.68 -3.59 -0.69
N SER A 95 -14.87 -3.01 -1.88
CA SER A 95 -16.13 -2.34 -2.26
C SER A 95 -17.29 -3.35 -2.33
N GLY A 96 -17.06 -4.55 -2.87
CA GLY A 96 -18.03 -5.64 -2.87
C GLY A 96 -18.43 -6.07 -1.46
N LEU A 97 -17.49 -6.17 -0.52
CA LEU A 97 -17.77 -6.49 0.88
C LEU A 97 -18.55 -5.38 1.60
N VAL A 98 -18.23 -4.12 1.34
CA VAL A 98 -18.85 -2.99 2.03
C VAL A 98 -20.22 -2.67 1.47
N VAL A 99 -20.39 -2.66 0.16
CA VAL A 99 -21.60 -2.23 -0.54
C VAL A 99 -22.38 -3.40 -1.13
N GLY A 100 -21.69 -4.34 -1.79
CA GLY A 100 -22.35 -5.44 -2.52
C GLY A 100 -23.03 -6.42 -1.60
N VAL A 101 -22.36 -6.86 -0.54
CA VAL A 101 -22.93 -7.86 0.38
C VAL A 101 -24.20 -7.37 1.06
N PRO A 102 -24.28 -6.16 1.66
CA PRO A 102 -25.52 -5.65 2.23
C PRO A 102 -26.68 -5.56 1.22
N VAL A 103 -26.39 -5.18 -0.02
CA VAL A 103 -27.41 -5.11 -1.09
C VAL A 103 -27.95 -6.52 -1.41
N VAL A 104 -27.08 -7.51 -1.56
CA VAL A 104 -27.48 -8.90 -1.80
C VAL A 104 -28.32 -9.44 -0.65
N VAL A 105 -27.86 -9.27 0.59
CA VAL A 105 -28.58 -9.70 1.81
C VAL A 105 -29.99 -9.11 1.86
N LYS A 106 -30.12 -7.81 1.57
CA LYS A 106 -31.42 -7.13 1.51
C LYS A 106 -32.33 -7.66 0.41
N LEU A 107 -31.79 -7.95 -0.77
CA LEU A 107 -32.55 -8.51 -1.90
C LEU A 107 -33.10 -9.91 -1.61
N PHE A 108 -32.39 -10.71 -0.82
CA PHE A 108 -32.81 -12.07 -0.45
C PHE A 108 -33.57 -12.15 0.88
N GLY A 109 -33.79 -11.02 1.58
CA GLY A 109 -34.53 -11.01 2.84
C GLY A 109 -33.79 -11.67 4.02
N LEU A 110 -32.46 -11.79 3.95
CA LEU A 110 -31.62 -12.43 4.96
C LEU A 110 -31.12 -11.44 6.05
N GLU A 111 -31.87 -10.38 6.29
CA GLU A 111 -31.42 -9.27 7.17
C GLU A 111 -31.22 -9.72 8.63
N GLU A 112 -32.07 -10.59 9.14
CA GLU A 112 -31.98 -11.07 10.53
C GLU A 112 -30.74 -11.94 10.76
N GLU A 113 -30.45 -12.86 9.85
CA GLU A 113 -29.28 -13.74 9.95
C GLU A 113 -27.98 -13.00 9.73
N TRP A 114 -27.97 -12.00 8.82
CA TRP A 114 -26.80 -11.21 8.51
C TRP A 114 -26.45 -10.18 9.56
N GLY A 115 -27.43 -9.70 10.35
CA GLY A 115 -27.22 -8.70 11.38
C GLY A 115 -26.10 -9.05 12.36
N LEU A 116 -25.95 -10.35 12.68
CA LEU A 116 -24.88 -10.86 13.54
C LEU A 116 -23.50 -10.86 12.89
N PHE A 117 -23.44 -11.04 11.56
CA PHE A 117 -22.18 -11.14 10.80
C PHE A 117 -21.74 -9.81 10.19
N ALA A 118 -22.65 -8.84 10.08
CA ALA A 118 -22.38 -7.52 9.48
C ALA A 118 -21.18 -6.79 10.11
N PRO A 119 -20.94 -6.77 11.43
CA PRO A 119 -19.79 -6.12 12.02
C PRO A 119 -18.46 -6.83 11.70
N LEU A 120 -18.48 -8.12 11.36
CA LEU A 120 -17.27 -8.93 11.10
C LEU A 120 -16.52 -8.45 9.82
N ARG A 121 -17.22 -7.78 8.91
CA ARG A 121 -16.61 -7.22 7.69
C ARG A 121 -15.48 -6.22 7.99
N TRP A 122 -15.60 -5.43 9.05
CA TRP A 122 -14.61 -4.42 9.39
C TRP A 122 -13.29 -5.02 9.87
N PRO A 123 -13.27 -5.98 10.82
CA PRO A 123 -12.06 -6.71 11.16
C PRO A 123 -11.42 -7.44 9.96
N ILE A 124 -12.22 -8.06 9.10
CA ILE A 124 -11.73 -8.74 7.89
C ILE A 124 -11.00 -7.76 6.97
N LEU A 125 -11.60 -6.60 6.70
CA LEU A 125 -10.99 -5.56 5.88
C LEU A 125 -9.70 -5.01 6.52
N LEU A 126 -9.70 -4.81 7.84
CA LEU A 126 -8.51 -4.35 8.56
C LEU A 126 -7.36 -5.36 8.48
N VAL A 127 -7.65 -6.64 8.69
CA VAL A 127 -6.65 -7.72 8.54
C VAL A 127 -6.15 -7.79 7.11
N GLY A 128 -7.05 -7.71 6.11
CA GLY A 128 -6.68 -7.65 4.70
C GLY A 128 -5.78 -6.45 4.37
N TYR A 129 -6.08 -5.29 4.94
CA TYR A 129 -5.27 -4.08 4.77
C TYR A 129 -3.87 -4.23 5.38
N VAL A 130 -3.76 -4.74 6.62
CA VAL A 130 -2.47 -5.04 7.27
C VAL A 130 -1.68 -6.08 6.47
N ALA A 131 -2.34 -7.12 5.95
CA ALA A 131 -1.70 -8.12 5.11
C ALA A 131 -1.16 -7.52 3.80
N ALA A 132 -1.95 -6.64 3.14
CA ALA A 132 -1.53 -5.93 1.94
C ALA A 132 -0.32 -5.02 2.20
N LEU A 133 -0.32 -4.23 3.29
CA LEU A 133 0.82 -3.41 3.70
C LEU A 133 2.06 -4.26 3.98
N THR A 134 1.89 -5.37 4.70
CA THR A 134 3.00 -6.28 5.01
C THR A 134 3.59 -6.89 3.73
N LEU A 135 2.74 -7.22 2.74
CA LEU A 135 3.16 -7.70 1.43
C LEU A 135 3.93 -6.63 0.65
N ILE A 136 3.46 -5.38 0.66
CA ILE A 136 4.14 -4.24 0.06
C ILE A 136 5.53 -4.07 0.71
N TYR A 137 5.63 -4.00 2.03
CA TYR A 137 6.91 -3.84 2.75
C TYR A 137 7.87 -4.99 2.54
N ARG A 138 7.38 -6.17 2.18
CA ARG A 138 8.20 -7.34 1.89
C ARG A 138 8.73 -7.38 0.46
N LEU A 139 7.92 -6.97 -0.51
CA LEU A 139 8.22 -7.16 -1.93
C LEU A 139 8.68 -5.88 -2.63
N ALA A 140 8.29 -4.70 -2.13
CA ALA A 140 8.68 -3.42 -2.70
C ALA A 140 10.19 -3.17 -2.59
N PRO A 141 10.85 -3.32 -1.41
CA PRO A 141 12.28 -3.04 -1.30
C PRO A 141 13.13 -4.01 -2.12
N CYS A 142 14.16 -3.48 -2.78
CA CYS A 142 15.12 -4.27 -3.57
C CYS A 142 16.22 -4.86 -2.68
N ARG A 143 15.85 -5.82 -1.82
CA ARG A 143 16.75 -6.47 -0.86
C ARG A 143 16.39 -7.94 -0.66
N GLU A 144 17.21 -8.68 0.09
CA GLU A 144 16.85 -10.00 0.59
C GLU A 144 15.56 -9.90 1.42
N LYS A 145 14.64 -10.86 1.20
CA LYS A 145 13.30 -10.82 1.81
C LYS A 145 13.40 -10.90 3.33
N ALA A 146 12.76 -9.97 4.01
CA ALA A 146 12.63 -10.01 5.45
C ALA A 146 11.62 -11.10 5.90
N ARG A 147 11.78 -11.60 7.12
CA ARG A 147 10.80 -12.48 7.78
C ARG A 147 9.57 -11.67 8.13
N TRP A 148 8.38 -12.24 7.97
CA TRP A 148 7.10 -11.59 8.21
C TRP A 148 7.00 -10.87 9.55
N ARG A 149 7.53 -11.48 10.61
CA ARG A 149 7.53 -10.96 11.97
C ARG A 149 8.14 -9.56 12.09
N TRP A 150 9.09 -9.19 11.26
CA TRP A 150 9.78 -7.89 11.30
C TRP A 150 9.07 -6.81 10.50
N LEU A 151 8.15 -7.19 9.63
CA LEU A 151 7.39 -6.26 8.78
C LEU A 151 6.03 -5.90 9.39
N THR A 152 5.51 -6.77 10.27
CA THR A 152 4.20 -6.62 10.88
C THR A 152 4.07 -5.37 11.76
N PRO A 153 5.05 -4.96 12.59
CA PRO A 153 4.92 -3.77 13.44
C PRO A 153 4.65 -2.49 12.66
N GLY A 154 5.40 -2.23 11.59
CA GLY A 154 5.16 -1.06 10.74
C GLY A 154 3.86 -1.14 9.94
N ALA A 155 3.43 -2.35 9.55
CA ALA A 155 2.14 -2.52 8.88
C ALA A 155 0.97 -2.24 9.83
N ILE A 156 1.03 -2.72 11.08
CA ILE A 156 0.01 -2.43 12.11
C ILE A 156 0.01 -0.92 12.41
N PHE A 157 1.19 -0.33 12.63
CA PHE A 157 1.31 1.11 12.86
C PHE A 157 0.67 1.90 11.72
N ALA A 158 1.04 1.61 10.47
CA ALA A 158 0.48 2.30 9.31
C ALA A 158 -1.03 2.10 9.20
N ALA A 159 -1.55 0.90 9.50
CA ALA A 159 -2.98 0.62 9.48
C ALA A 159 -3.74 1.43 10.54
N VAL A 160 -3.25 1.45 11.78
CA VAL A 160 -3.86 2.22 12.88
C VAL A 160 -3.86 3.71 12.57
N VAL A 161 -2.71 4.24 12.12
CA VAL A 161 -2.60 5.67 11.75
C VAL A 161 -3.48 5.99 10.56
N SER A 162 -3.58 5.12 9.54
CA SER A 162 -4.47 5.33 8.38
C SER A 162 -5.95 5.40 8.79
N VAL A 163 -6.39 4.51 9.66
CA VAL A 163 -7.76 4.51 10.17
C VAL A 163 -8.03 5.80 10.97
N THR A 164 -7.13 6.15 11.89
CA THR A 164 -7.25 7.39 12.68
C THR A 164 -7.27 8.61 11.76
N LEU A 165 -6.36 8.67 10.77
CA LEU A 165 -6.30 9.73 9.79
C LEU A 165 -7.60 9.86 9.00
N SER A 166 -8.21 8.74 8.60
CA SER A 166 -9.47 8.74 7.87
C SER A 166 -10.61 9.34 8.70
N PHE A 167 -10.68 9.03 10.00
CA PHE A 167 -11.66 9.64 10.91
C PHE A 167 -11.42 11.15 11.09
N VAL A 168 -10.18 11.55 11.35
CA VAL A 168 -9.81 12.98 11.51
C VAL A 168 -10.07 13.74 10.21
N PHE A 169 -9.74 13.15 9.07
CA PHE A 169 -9.95 13.78 7.78
C PHE A 169 -11.43 13.91 7.43
N SER A 170 -12.25 12.90 7.73
CA SER A 170 -13.71 12.97 7.58
C SER A 170 -14.31 14.06 8.46
N TRP A 171 -13.87 14.14 9.72
CA TRP A 171 -14.29 15.22 10.62
C TRP A 171 -13.89 16.60 10.09
N TYR A 172 -12.65 16.74 9.59
CA TYR A 172 -12.17 17.98 8.98
C TYR A 172 -13.02 18.41 7.79
N LEU A 173 -13.30 17.49 6.86
CA LEU A 173 -14.13 17.78 5.69
C LEU A 173 -15.55 18.25 6.09
N ASN A 174 -16.16 17.56 7.05
CA ASN A 174 -17.52 17.86 7.49
C ASN A 174 -17.64 19.22 8.20
N ASN A 175 -16.59 19.67 8.89
CA ASN A 175 -16.65 20.88 9.71
C ASN A 175 -16.04 22.13 9.03
N PHE A 176 -15.04 21.95 8.18
CA PHE A 176 -14.26 23.07 7.64
C PHE A 176 -14.45 23.28 6.14
N VAL A 177 -14.78 22.23 5.38
CA VAL A 177 -14.92 22.36 3.93
C VAL A 177 -16.35 22.77 3.60
N ARG A 178 -16.53 24.06 3.29
CA ARG A 178 -17.80 24.58 2.77
C ARG A 178 -17.92 24.24 1.28
N THR A 179 -18.73 23.25 0.97
CA THR A 179 -19.03 22.84 -0.41
C THR A 179 -19.75 23.94 -1.20
N ASP A 180 -20.45 24.85 -0.53
CA ASP A 180 -21.19 25.93 -1.14
C ASP A 180 -20.31 26.94 -1.89
N SER A 181 -19.05 27.14 -1.43
CA SER A 181 -18.13 28.11 -2.04
C SER A 181 -17.22 27.53 -3.11
N TYR A 182 -16.80 26.28 -2.96
CA TYR A 182 -15.79 25.64 -3.84
C TYR A 182 -16.35 24.47 -4.67
N GLY A 183 -17.59 24.02 -4.40
CA GLY A 183 -18.27 22.97 -5.17
C GLY A 183 -17.41 21.72 -5.45
N PRO A 184 -17.38 21.22 -6.70
CA PRO A 184 -16.61 20.02 -7.06
C PRO A 184 -15.09 20.14 -6.85
N LEU A 185 -14.54 21.37 -6.85
CA LEU A 185 -13.12 21.61 -6.66
C LEU A 185 -12.68 21.21 -5.24
N ALA A 186 -13.52 21.47 -4.24
CA ALA A 186 -13.24 21.06 -2.86
C ALA A 186 -13.09 19.54 -2.71
N ALA A 187 -13.91 18.77 -3.42
CA ALA A 187 -13.81 17.31 -3.42
C ALA A 187 -12.50 16.81 -4.05
N ILE A 188 -12.09 17.40 -5.17
CA ILE A 188 -10.83 17.05 -5.82
C ILE A 188 -9.64 17.38 -4.92
N MET A 189 -9.59 18.58 -4.35
CA MET A 189 -8.51 18.99 -3.44
C MET A 189 -8.47 18.12 -2.19
N GLY A 190 -9.62 17.81 -1.61
CA GLY A 190 -9.73 16.90 -0.47
C GLY A 190 -9.21 15.49 -0.81
N PHE A 191 -9.59 14.94 -1.95
CA PHE A 191 -9.10 13.63 -2.41
C PHE A 191 -7.59 13.61 -2.61
N LEU A 192 -7.01 14.64 -3.22
CA LEU A 192 -5.56 14.75 -3.41
C LEU A 192 -4.82 14.84 -2.08
N LEU A 193 -5.32 15.66 -1.14
CA LEU A 193 -4.75 15.79 0.19
C LEU A 193 -4.82 14.46 0.96
N TRP A 194 -5.97 13.77 0.93
CA TRP A 194 -6.12 12.47 1.58
C TRP A 194 -5.18 11.42 1.00
N THR A 195 -5.03 11.39 -0.33
CA THR A 195 -4.11 10.48 -1.02
C THR A 195 -2.66 10.76 -0.61
N TRP A 196 -2.26 12.04 -0.58
CA TRP A 196 -0.92 12.45 -0.16
C TRP A 196 -0.62 12.01 1.29
N LEU A 197 -1.53 12.29 2.22
CA LEU A 197 -1.41 11.87 3.62
C LEU A 197 -1.34 10.34 3.75
N SER A 198 -2.13 9.60 3.00
CA SER A 198 -2.12 8.13 3.01
C SER A 198 -0.77 7.57 2.56
N VAL A 199 -0.18 8.12 1.50
CA VAL A 199 1.17 7.72 1.05
C VAL A 199 2.22 8.01 2.12
N GLN A 200 2.15 9.16 2.80
CA GLN A 200 3.07 9.49 3.89
C GLN A 200 2.98 8.47 5.04
N VAL A 201 1.77 8.06 5.43
CA VAL A 201 1.58 7.04 6.48
C VAL A 201 2.19 5.69 6.09
N ILE A 202 2.01 5.28 4.83
CA ILE A 202 2.63 4.04 4.31
C ILE A 202 4.16 4.14 4.37
N LEU A 203 4.75 5.26 3.96
CA LEU A 203 6.20 5.47 4.01
C LEU A 203 6.72 5.53 5.46
N MET A 204 5.97 6.14 6.39
CA MET A 204 6.31 6.12 7.82
C MET A 204 6.33 4.70 8.39
N GLY A 205 5.36 3.86 8.01
CA GLY A 205 5.34 2.44 8.40
C GLY A 205 6.55 1.66 7.85
N ALA A 206 6.96 1.95 6.61
CA ALA A 206 8.17 1.38 6.02
C ALA A 206 9.43 1.83 6.78
N ALA A 207 9.55 3.13 7.09
CA ALA A 207 10.66 3.69 7.85
C ALA A 207 10.73 3.10 9.27
N LEU A 208 9.58 2.94 9.93
CA LEU A 208 9.51 2.31 11.25
C LEU A 208 10.03 0.85 11.22
N ASN A 209 9.63 0.07 10.22
CA ASN A 209 10.16 -1.28 10.04
C ASN A 209 11.67 -1.27 9.78
N ALA A 210 12.16 -0.36 8.95
CA ALA A 210 13.58 -0.21 8.65
C ALA A 210 14.38 0.12 9.92
N GLU A 211 13.90 1.03 10.77
CA GLU A 211 14.54 1.40 12.02
C GLU A 211 14.52 0.26 13.06
N ILE A 212 13.41 -0.46 13.20
CA ILE A 212 13.32 -1.62 14.09
C ILE A 212 14.33 -2.70 13.66
N GLU A 213 14.44 -2.92 12.36
CA GLU A 213 15.39 -3.87 11.80
C GLU A 213 16.85 -3.43 12.00
N HIS A 214 17.12 -2.13 11.79
CA HIS A 214 18.45 -1.55 11.95
C HIS A 214 18.95 -1.59 13.40
N GLN A 215 18.05 -1.61 14.39
CA GLN A 215 18.41 -1.67 15.81
C GLN A 215 18.60 -3.10 16.33
N THR A 216 18.45 -4.12 15.50
CA THR A 216 18.61 -5.51 15.92
C THR A 216 19.87 -6.15 15.37
N ALA A 217 20.58 -6.90 16.24
CA ALA A 217 21.74 -7.69 15.83
C ALA A 217 21.34 -9.03 15.20
N VAL A 218 20.09 -9.47 15.40
CA VAL A 218 19.58 -10.75 14.89
C VAL A 218 19.35 -10.64 13.38
N ASP A 219 19.68 -11.72 12.64
CA ASP A 219 19.39 -11.77 11.22
C ASP A 219 17.89 -11.80 10.95
N THR A 220 17.41 -10.75 10.29
CA THR A 220 16.01 -10.51 9.96
C THR A 220 15.61 -11.07 8.60
N THR A 221 16.61 -11.51 7.80
CA THR A 221 16.38 -12.04 6.45
C THR A 221 15.90 -13.49 6.46
N THR A 222 15.25 -13.90 5.37
CA THR A 222 14.81 -15.30 5.20
C THR A 222 15.97 -16.20 4.78
N GLY A 223 16.00 -17.44 5.31
CA GLY A 223 17.03 -18.44 5.00
C GLY A 223 17.91 -18.79 6.20
N LYS A 224 19.12 -19.34 5.92
CA LYS A 224 20.10 -19.63 6.94
C LYS A 224 20.67 -18.32 7.49
N ALA A 225 20.84 -18.23 8.81
CA ALA A 225 21.37 -17.04 9.46
C ALA A 225 22.74 -16.66 8.88
N LYS A 226 22.88 -15.42 8.43
CA LYS A 226 24.08 -14.87 7.83
C LYS A 226 24.75 -13.87 8.79
N PRO A 227 26.08 -13.77 8.79
CA PRO A 227 26.78 -12.76 9.58
C PRO A 227 26.44 -11.35 9.04
N ILE A 228 26.61 -10.35 9.90
CA ILE A 228 26.46 -8.93 9.54
C ILE A 228 27.43 -8.61 8.39
N GLY A 229 26.94 -7.92 7.37
CA GLY A 229 27.68 -7.57 6.14
C GLY A 229 27.47 -8.55 4.97
N GLU A 230 26.81 -9.70 5.18
CA GLU A 230 26.53 -10.70 4.14
C GLU A 230 25.02 -10.98 3.96
N ARG A 231 24.13 -10.24 4.66
CA ARG A 231 22.68 -10.47 4.68
C ARG A 231 21.98 -9.98 3.43
N GLY A 232 22.62 -9.10 2.66
CA GLY A 232 22.07 -8.58 1.40
C GLY A 232 20.94 -7.58 1.57
N ALA A 233 20.89 -6.92 2.74
CA ALA A 233 19.94 -5.85 3.06
C ALA A 233 20.69 -4.81 3.92
N LYS A 234 20.74 -3.55 3.46
CA LYS A 234 21.56 -2.51 4.12
C LYS A 234 21.19 -2.29 5.57
N VAL A 235 19.89 -2.24 5.88
CA VAL A 235 19.40 -2.03 7.26
C VAL A 235 19.64 -3.26 8.15
N ALA A 236 19.69 -4.47 7.59
CA ALA A 236 20.03 -5.69 8.31
C ALA A 236 21.55 -5.91 8.47
N ASP A 237 22.35 -5.33 7.58
CA ASP A 237 23.80 -5.44 7.56
C ASP A 237 24.51 -4.42 8.48
N GLY A 238 23.77 -3.50 9.08
CA GLY A 238 24.25 -2.52 10.05
C GLY A 238 23.46 -2.55 11.34
N VAL A 239 24.11 -2.44 12.50
CA VAL A 239 23.43 -2.19 13.77
C VAL A 239 23.58 -0.71 14.08
N GLY A 240 22.45 0.00 14.19
CA GLY A 240 22.42 1.42 14.56
C GLY A 240 23.12 1.67 15.88
N ALA A 241 23.96 2.69 15.93
CA ALA A 241 24.68 3.05 17.15
C ALA A 241 23.68 3.49 18.22
N ARG A 242 23.57 2.74 19.30
CA ARG A 242 22.83 3.14 20.49
C ARG A 242 23.54 4.34 21.09
N ARG A 243 22.93 5.52 21.00
CA ARG A 243 23.48 6.80 21.48
C ARG A 243 23.75 6.74 22.98
N LYS A 244 24.89 6.24 23.42
CA LYS A 244 25.43 6.13 24.81
C LYS A 244 25.80 4.72 25.32
N ASN A 245 25.84 3.69 24.48
CA ASN A 245 26.41 2.43 24.97
C ASN A 245 27.80 2.18 24.35
N PRO A 246 28.90 2.40 25.09
CA PRO A 246 30.26 2.20 24.59
C PRO A 246 30.53 0.74 24.17
N ALA A 247 29.82 -0.23 24.74
CA ALA A 247 29.93 -1.63 24.37
C ALA A 247 29.37 -1.90 22.95
N ALA A 248 28.29 -1.23 22.57
CA ALA A 248 27.71 -1.36 21.21
C ALA A 248 28.64 -0.72 20.15
N LEU A 249 29.25 0.43 20.47
CA LEU A 249 30.24 1.07 19.62
C LEU A 249 31.50 0.19 19.45
N ALA A 250 32.00 -0.40 20.53
CA ALA A 250 33.12 -1.32 20.48
C ALA A 250 32.80 -2.59 19.68
N TYR A 251 31.57 -3.10 19.77
CA TYR A 251 31.10 -4.25 19.00
C TYR A 251 31.03 -3.95 17.50
N THR A 252 30.47 -2.81 17.09
CA THR A 252 30.40 -2.39 15.68
C THR A 252 31.79 -2.11 15.11
N GLN A 253 32.70 -1.52 15.88
CA GLN A 253 34.09 -1.29 15.47
C GLN A 253 34.86 -2.60 15.28
N ARG A 254 34.71 -3.58 16.18
CA ARG A 254 35.31 -4.91 16.04
C ARG A 254 34.82 -5.67 14.82
N GLN A 255 33.52 -5.59 14.53
CA GLN A 255 32.91 -6.20 13.35
C GLN A 255 33.41 -5.54 12.05
N ALA A 256 33.44 -4.21 12.00
CA ALA A 256 33.98 -3.47 10.86
C ALA A 256 35.47 -3.80 10.61
N ALA A 257 36.28 -3.92 11.66
CA ALA A 257 37.69 -4.34 11.56
C ALA A 257 37.84 -5.77 11.04
N ALA A 258 37.00 -6.71 11.50
CA ALA A 258 37.04 -8.10 11.03
C ALA A 258 36.64 -8.22 9.55
N VAL A 259 35.62 -7.46 9.09
CA VAL A 259 35.21 -7.39 7.67
C VAL A 259 36.36 -6.79 6.82
N ALA A 260 36.98 -5.71 7.29
CA ALA A 260 38.09 -5.08 6.59
C ALA A 260 39.31 -6.03 6.46
N GLN A 261 39.60 -6.81 7.51
CA GLN A 261 40.66 -7.83 7.46
C GLN A 261 40.34 -8.94 6.44
N ARG A 262 39.10 -9.45 6.41
CA ARG A 262 38.69 -10.47 5.43
C ARG A 262 38.78 -9.96 3.99
N LEU A 263 38.37 -8.71 3.75
CA LEU A 263 38.50 -8.10 2.42
C LEU A 263 39.95 -7.91 1.99
N ARG A 264 40.85 -7.53 2.91
CA ARG A 264 42.30 -7.44 2.64
C ARG A 264 42.93 -8.81 2.36
N ALA A 265 42.54 -9.84 3.10
CA ALA A 265 43.00 -11.22 2.85
C ALA A 265 42.56 -11.74 1.48
N ARG A 266 41.27 -11.52 1.09
CA ARG A 266 40.78 -11.88 -0.26
C ARG A 266 41.47 -11.13 -1.40
N ARG A 267 41.86 -9.87 -1.19
CA ARG A 267 42.64 -9.11 -2.20
C ARG A 267 44.07 -9.68 -2.36
N ARG A 268 44.70 -10.13 -1.28
CA ARG A 268 46.08 -10.76 -1.34
C ARG A 268 46.07 -12.15 -1.98
N GLN A 269 44.93 -12.83 -2.04
CA GLN A 269 44.80 -14.15 -2.70
C GLN A 269 44.46 -14.04 -4.19
N ARG A 270 44.12 -12.84 -4.68
CA ARG A 270 43.77 -12.60 -6.10
C ARG A 270 44.84 -11.83 -6.88
N GLY A 271 45.87 -11.36 -6.26
CA GLY A 271 47.07 -10.80 -6.90
C GLY A 271 48.25 -11.72 -6.70
#